data_13fbabb8bc69151f2b000e1c04f33337
#
_entry.id   13fbabb8bc69151f2b000e1c04f33337
#
_cell.length_a   1.000
_cell.length_b   1.000
_cell.length_c   1.000
_cell.angle_alpha   90.00
_cell.angle_beta   90.00
_cell.angle_gamma   90.00
#
_symmetry.space_group_name_H-M   'P 1'
#
loop_
_entity.id
_entity.type
_entity.pdbx_description
1 polymer ?
#
loop_
_entity_poly.entity_id
_entity_poly.type
_entity_poly.pdbx_seq_one_letter_code
_entity_poly.pdbx_strand_id
1 'polypeptide(L)'
;QWHNATDYISNEPIYKSPQYNLVYDGWKRNEMRTSQSLSGFVLGKGFGKNKGDKVSYEINILPEKEKGMIGFRYNTPKGKTSTFQVKGITESRLELQGTGEYSIASIPYTCKEPGKYTLELISEGTYSTNLDGFFIGSEEDIKQIKILPRKLSFIPEIKSGKTKQDFILKYPECDNYYGIAWNYQESQIREVLDDNLESFFRKKTHDHVSSRLIGNREWHYSNAFLRPIVLTPHSEQTIYALVCTGTPQQVNEQIQKFHSTPETLTSLIQKDSNNS
;
A
#
# COMPACT_ATOMS: atom_id res chain seq x y z
N GLN A 1 8.87 -19.07 -3.99
CA GLN A 1 7.66 -18.34 -3.57
C GLN A 1 8.06 -17.00 -2.94
N TRP A 2 7.44 -15.88 -3.37
CA TRP A 2 7.63 -14.55 -2.81
C TRP A 2 6.59 -14.24 -1.72
N HIS A 3 7.01 -13.57 -0.64
CA HIS A 3 6.18 -13.03 0.43
C HIS A 3 6.52 -11.55 0.63
N ASN A 4 5.53 -10.67 0.61
CA ASN A 4 5.75 -9.26 0.91
C ASN A 4 6.04 -9.08 2.40
N ALA A 5 6.87 -8.12 2.76
CA ALA A 5 7.14 -7.80 4.16
C ALA A 5 5.89 -7.37 4.94
N THR A 6 4.84 -6.93 4.24
CA THR A 6 3.57 -6.49 4.82
C THR A 6 2.54 -7.62 4.99
N ASP A 7 2.83 -8.84 4.53
CA ASP A 7 1.95 -10.02 4.65
C ASP A 7 2.16 -10.77 6.00
N TYR A 8 2.53 -10.04 7.04
CA TYR A 8 2.80 -10.61 8.35
C TYR A 8 1.52 -11.00 9.10
N ILE A 9 1.64 -12.01 9.97
CA ILE A 9 0.58 -12.39 10.93
C ILE A 9 0.69 -11.57 12.23
N SER A 10 1.89 -11.12 12.61
CA SER A 10 2.08 -10.15 13.68
C SER A 10 3.25 -9.21 13.42
N ASN A 11 3.13 -7.97 13.89
CA ASN A 11 4.16 -6.94 13.85
C ASN A 11 4.19 -6.21 15.20
N GLU A 12 5.22 -6.46 15.97
CA GLU A 12 5.37 -6.03 17.35
C GLU A 12 6.59 -5.13 17.53
N PRO A 13 6.52 -3.85 17.12
CA PRO A 13 7.62 -2.92 17.36
C PRO A 13 7.68 -2.52 18.84
N ILE A 14 8.89 -2.51 19.40
CA ILE A 14 9.13 -2.10 20.80
C ILE A 14 8.83 -0.61 20.98
N TYR A 15 9.32 0.23 20.06
CA TYR A 15 9.02 1.65 20.10
C TYR A 15 7.73 1.96 19.37
N LYS A 16 6.75 2.42 20.13
CA LYS A 16 5.45 2.85 19.63
C LYS A 16 5.41 4.37 19.56
N SER A 17 5.97 4.96 18.52
CA SER A 17 5.75 6.38 18.26
C SER A 17 4.24 6.66 18.12
N PRO A 18 3.72 7.78 18.65
CA PRO A 18 2.35 8.18 18.39
C PRO A 18 2.01 8.23 16.90
N GLN A 19 2.97 8.62 16.05
CA GLN A 19 2.82 8.61 14.60
C GLN A 19 2.62 7.21 14.01
N TYR A 20 3.16 6.17 14.64
CA TYR A 20 3.02 4.78 14.20
C TYR A 20 1.82 4.06 14.83
N ASN A 21 1.11 4.70 15.75
CA ASN A 21 -0.13 4.16 16.32
C ASN A 21 -1.36 4.48 15.48
N LEU A 22 -1.22 5.37 14.53
CA LEU A 22 -2.29 5.82 13.66
C LEU A 22 -2.37 4.90 12.45
N VAL A 23 -3.53 4.36 12.22
CA VAL A 23 -3.85 3.59 11.02
C VAL A 23 -4.39 4.60 10.01
N TYR A 24 -3.63 4.84 8.94
CA TYR A 24 -4.06 5.64 7.80
C TYR A 24 -4.30 4.73 6.62
N ASP A 25 -5.40 4.87 5.95
CA ASP A 25 -5.72 4.14 4.71
C ASP A 25 -5.39 2.63 4.77
N GLY A 26 -5.66 1.99 5.90
CA GLY A 26 -5.31 0.60 6.14
C GLY A 26 -3.83 0.35 6.46
N TRP A 27 -3.01 1.39 6.58
CA TRP A 27 -1.60 1.25 6.95
C TRP A 27 -1.44 0.79 8.38
N LYS A 28 -0.64 -0.22 8.52
CA LYS A 28 -0.23 -0.74 9.82
C LYS A 28 1.09 -0.10 10.23
N ARG A 29 1.50 -0.35 11.46
CA ARG A 29 2.74 0.19 12.03
C ARG A 29 3.95 -0.19 11.21
N ASN A 30 4.88 0.76 11.06
CA ASN A 30 6.14 0.60 10.34
C ASN A 30 5.99 0.31 8.84
N GLU A 31 4.79 0.26 8.30
CA GLU A 31 4.60 0.15 6.87
C GLU A 31 4.93 1.49 6.20
N MET A 32 5.59 1.41 5.08
CA MET A 32 5.98 2.58 4.30
C MET A 32 5.86 2.26 2.82
N ARG A 33 5.23 3.16 2.08
CA ARG A 33 5.18 3.03 0.63
C ARG A 33 6.49 3.48 0.01
N THR A 34 6.93 2.75 -1.00
CA THR A 34 8.07 3.13 -1.82
C THR A 34 7.96 2.51 -3.21
N SER A 35 8.24 3.30 -4.24
CA SER A 35 8.26 2.84 -5.63
C SER A 35 9.37 1.83 -5.93
N GLN A 36 10.35 1.72 -5.05
CA GLN A 36 11.49 0.81 -5.21
C GLN A 36 11.24 -0.59 -4.65
N SER A 37 10.11 -0.81 -3.97
CA SER A 37 9.72 -2.13 -3.49
C SER A 37 8.98 -2.92 -4.56
N LEU A 38 8.96 -4.25 -4.41
CA LEU A 38 8.25 -5.12 -5.36
C LEU A 38 6.72 -5.05 -5.19
N SER A 39 6.25 -4.84 -3.96
CA SER A 39 4.82 -4.73 -3.65
C SER A 39 4.30 -3.29 -3.62
N GLY A 40 5.18 -2.31 -3.66
CA GLY A 40 4.85 -0.91 -3.37
C GLY A 40 4.97 -0.54 -1.90
N PHE A 41 5.17 -1.50 -1.00
CA PHE A 41 5.28 -1.31 0.45
C PHE A 41 6.47 -2.03 1.04
N VAL A 42 6.99 -1.50 2.14
CA VAL A 42 8.05 -2.11 2.94
C VAL A 42 7.73 -1.98 4.42
N LEU A 43 8.31 -2.85 5.24
CA LEU A 43 8.49 -2.54 6.65
C LEU A 43 9.71 -1.65 6.80
N GLY A 44 9.48 -0.44 7.27
CA GLY A 44 10.50 0.61 7.41
C GLY A 44 10.21 1.50 8.61
N LYS A 45 10.42 2.81 8.49
CA LYS A 45 10.14 3.80 9.54
C LYS A 45 10.73 3.41 10.91
N GLY A 46 11.97 2.93 10.90
CA GLY A 46 12.66 2.54 12.13
C GLY A 46 12.52 1.07 12.50
N PHE A 47 11.90 0.24 11.68
CA PHE A 47 11.84 -1.21 11.90
C PHE A 47 13.25 -1.80 12.01
N GLY A 48 13.47 -2.59 13.05
CA GLY A 48 14.76 -3.21 13.34
C GLY A 48 15.75 -2.33 14.12
N LYS A 49 15.41 -1.06 14.42
CA LYS A 49 16.27 -0.17 15.21
C LYS A 49 16.32 -0.55 16.68
N ASN A 50 15.23 -1.05 17.23
CA ASN A 50 15.16 -1.39 18.64
C ASN A 50 15.31 -2.91 18.83
N LYS A 51 16.10 -3.29 19.83
CA LYS A 51 16.23 -4.68 20.21
C LYS A 51 14.86 -5.24 20.61
N GLY A 52 14.48 -6.36 19.99
CA GLY A 52 13.20 -7.01 20.23
C GLY A 52 12.07 -6.56 19.28
N ASP A 53 12.29 -5.58 18.37
CA ASP A 53 11.33 -5.38 17.28
C ASP A 53 11.11 -6.71 16.57
N LYS A 54 9.87 -7.17 16.47
CA LYS A 54 9.53 -8.49 15.94
C LYS A 54 8.46 -8.42 14.86
N VAL A 55 8.64 -9.23 13.84
CA VAL A 55 7.62 -9.51 12.83
C VAL A 55 7.56 -11.02 12.58
N SER A 56 6.36 -11.56 12.40
CA SER A 56 6.13 -12.99 12.21
C SER A 56 5.27 -13.24 10.97
N TYR A 57 5.62 -14.26 10.21
CA TYR A 57 4.95 -14.68 8.98
C TYR A 57 4.52 -16.14 9.08
N GLU A 58 3.38 -16.49 8.48
CA GLU A 58 3.04 -17.87 8.18
C GLU A 58 3.54 -18.20 6.78
N ILE A 59 4.29 -19.26 6.64
CA ILE A 59 4.83 -19.75 5.37
C ILE A 59 4.40 -21.20 5.16
N ASN A 60 4.18 -21.60 3.92
CA ASN A 60 3.83 -22.97 3.58
C ASN A 60 4.95 -23.60 2.74
N ILE A 61 5.57 -24.63 3.28
CA ILE A 61 6.60 -25.40 2.59
C ILE A 61 5.93 -26.54 1.83
N LEU A 62 6.13 -26.53 0.53
CA LEU A 62 5.59 -27.55 -0.36
C LEU A 62 6.43 -28.85 -0.29
N PRO A 63 5.86 -30.01 -0.65
CA PRO A 63 6.62 -31.25 -0.80
C PRO A 63 7.86 -31.06 -1.69
N GLU A 64 8.93 -31.75 -1.36
CA GLU A 64 10.24 -31.67 -2.04
C GLU A 64 10.95 -30.31 -1.89
N LYS A 65 10.45 -29.43 -1.01
CA LYS A 65 11.02 -28.11 -0.71
C LYS A 65 11.43 -27.98 0.77
N GLU A 66 11.67 -29.11 1.45
CA GLU A 66 12.04 -29.14 2.87
C GLU A 66 13.42 -28.57 3.16
N LYS A 67 14.24 -28.38 2.12
CA LYS A 67 15.55 -27.73 2.19
C LYS A 67 15.64 -26.64 1.14
N GLY A 68 16.18 -25.51 1.54
CA GLY A 68 16.34 -24.38 0.62
C GLY A 68 16.95 -23.15 1.28
N MET A 69 16.71 -22.02 0.67
CA MET A 69 17.18 -20.72 1.11
C MET A 69 16.00 -19.79 1.29
N ILE A 70 16.11 -18.90 2.28
CA ILE A 70 15.23 -17.74 2.43
C ILE A 70 16.07 -16.52 2.05
N GLY A 71 15.70 -15.86 0.95
CA GLY A 71 16.35 -14.63 0.48
C GLY A 71 15.53 -13.40 0.87
N PHE A 72 16.07 -12.55 1.71
CA PHE A 72 15.43 -11.30 2.17
C PHE A 72 15.86 -10.15 1.25
N ARG A 73 14.89 -9.48 0.64
CA ARG A 73 15.13 -8.24 -0.11
C ARG A 73 14.93 -7.05 0.82
N TYR A 74 15.96 -6.20 0.91
CA TYR A 74 16.00 -5.11 1.87
C TYR A 74 16.81 -3.93 1.37
N ASN A 75 16.63 -2.77 2.01
CA ASN A 75 17.49 -1.61 1.85
C ASN A 75 17.90 -1.10 3.24
N THR A 76 19.18 -1.26 3.57
CA THR A 76 19.82 -0.68 4.76
C THR A 76 20.75 0.44 4.29
N PRO A 77 20.80 1.59 4.98
CA PRO A 77 21.68 2.69 4.60
C PRO A 77 23.14 2.27 4.49
N LYS A 78 23.85 2.81 3.51
CA LYS A 78 25.24 2.48 3.20
C LYS A 78 26.14 2.52 4.44
N GLY A 79 26.93 1.47 4.63
CA GLY A 79 27.85 1.34 5.75
C GLY A 79 27.20 1.06 7.11
N LYS A 80 25.90 0.75 7.13
CA LYS A 80 25.17 0.30 8.32
C LYS A 80 24.80 -1.18 8.18
N THR A 81 24.53 -1.84 9.30
CA THR A 81 24.07 -3.23 9.33
C THR A 81 22.87 -3.35 10.23
N SER A 82 21.82 -3.97 9.73
CA SER A 82 20.65 -4.34 10.52
C SER A 82 20.71 -5.84 10.80
N THR A 83 20.55 -6.24 12.05
CA THR A 83 20.77 -7.64 12.49
C THR A 83 19.52 -8.20 13.16
N PHE A 84 19.15 -9.40 12.76
CA PHE A 84 17.99 -10.11 13.28
C PHE A 84 18.35 -11.54 13.70
N GLN A 85 17.72 -12.00 14.78
CA GLN A 85 17.54 -13.42 15.04
C GLN A 85 16.37 -13.93 14.21
N VAL A 86 16.58 -14.98 13.45
CA VAL A 86 15.52 -15.66 12.69
C VAL A 86 15.14 -16.91 13.46
N LYS A 87 13.84 -17.13 13.67
CA LYS A 87 13.28 -18.26 14.41
C LYS A 87 12.13 -18.93 13.67
N GLY A 88 11.78 -20.12 14.12
CA GLY A 88 10.68 -20.93 13.58
C GLY A 88 11.16 -21.94 12.58
N ILE A 89 11.07 -21.68 11.29
CA ILE A 89 11.55 -22.63 10.27
C ILE A 89 13.06 -22.90 10.32
N THR A 90 13.82 -21.95 10.83
CA THR A 90 15.28 -22.07 11.06
C THR A 90 15.69 -21.21 12.25
N GLU A 91 16.79 -21.60 12.89
CA GLU A 91 17.43 -20.79 13.93
C GLU A 91 18.73 -20.24 13.35
N SER A 92 18.72 -18.97 12.98
CA SER A 92 19.84 -18.33 12.28
C SER A 92 19.97 -16.86 12.66
N ARG A 93 21.16 -16.31 12.45
CA ARG A 93 21.40 -14.88 12.51
C ARG A 93 21.43 -14.31 11.11
N LEU A 94 20.63 -13.29 10.86
CA LEU A 94 20.52 -12.59 9.59
C LEU A 94 21.16 -11.22 9.71
N GLU A 95 22.15 -10.94 8.84
CA GLU A 95 22.80 -9.64 8.75
C GLU A 95 22.45 -8.97 7.42
N LEU A 96 21.84 -7.81 7.50
CA LEU A 96 21.42 -7.00 6.37
C LEU A 96 22.40 -5.83 6.20
N GLN A 97 23.48 -6.08 5.46
CA GLN A 97 24.54 -5.10 5.24
C GLN A 97 24.10 -4.02 4.25
N GLY A 98 24.24 -2.77 4.64
CA GLY A 98 23.79 -1.63 3.87
C GLY A 98 24.69 -1.23 2.72
N THR A 99 24.15 -1.29 1.52
CA THR A 99 24.76 -0.75 0.29
C THR A 99 24.19 0.64 -0.05
N GLY A 100 23.07 1.02 0.58
CA GLY A 100 22.26 2.20 0.21
C GLY A 100 21.23 1.90 -0.87
N GLU A 101 21.26 0.68 -1.44
CA GLU A 101 20.33 0.20 -2.44
C GLU A 101 19.68 -1.11 -1.99
N TYR A 102 18.63 -1.54 -2.71
CA TYR A 102 18.03 -2.83 -2.44
C TYR A 102 18.98 -3.96 -2.76
N SER A 103 19.17 -4.83 -1.78
CA SER A 103 20.06 -5.98 -1.82
C SER A 103 19.34 -7.23 -1.34
N ILE A 104 19.92 -8.41 -1.54
CA ILE A 104 19.42 -9.67 -1.02
C ILE A 104 20.45 -10.26 -0.08
N ALA A 105 20.00 -10.63 1.13
CA ALA A 105 20.74 -11.49 2.03
C ALA A 105 19.97 -12.80 2.20
N SER A 106 20.66 -13.92 2.27
CA SER A 106 20.00 -15.23 2.35
C SER A 106 20.55 -16.08 3.48
N ILE A 107 19.68 -16.92 4.02
CA ILE A 107 19.98 -17.92 5.03
C ILE A 107 19.41 -19.29 4.61
N PRO A 108 20.06 -20.40 4.94
CA PRO A 108 19.52 -21.72 4.67
C PRO A 108 18.41 -22.08 5.66
N TYR A 109 17.51 -22.93 5.21
CA TYR A 109 16.56 -23.59 6.08
C TYR A 109 16.48 -25.09 5.78
N THR A 110 16.07 -25.87 6.78
CA THR A 110 15.76 -27.27 6.65
C THR A 110 14.63 -27.60 7.61
N CYS A 111 13.50 -28.10 7.09
CA CYS A 111 12.40 -28.60 7.89
C CYS A 111 12.26 -30.11 7.74
N LYS A 112 11.55 -30.73 8.69
CA LYS A 112 11.40 -32.20 8.75
C LYS A 112 10.41 -32.72 7.72
N GLU A 113 9.37 -31.95 7.46
CA GLU A 113 8.24 -32.32 6.60
C GLU A 113 7.65 -31.06 5.93
N PRO A 114 6.93 -31.22 4.80
CA PRO A 114 6.20 -30.11 4.21
C PRO A 114 5.06 -29.67 5.12
N GLY A 115 4.62 -28.41 5.01
CA GLY A 115 3.52 -27.88 5.79
C GLY A 115 3.71 -26.41 6.20
N LYS A 116 2.91 -26.00 7.16
CA LYS A 116 2.91 -24.63 7.66
C LYS A 116 3.96 -24.42 8.74
N TYR A 117 4.72 -23.36 8.59
CA TYR A 117 5.75 -22.92 9.52
C TYR A 117 5.59 -21.45 9.83
N THR A 118 6.08 -21.05 11.00
CA THR A 118 6.26 -19.64 11.34
C THR A 118 7.69 -19.22 11.01
N LEU A 119 7.84 -18.05 10.42
CA LEU A 119 9.11 -17.36 10.26
C LEU A 119 9.07 -16.08 11.09
N GLU A 120 9.94 -15.97 12.08
CA GLU A 120 10.05 -14.79 12.93
C GLU A 120 11.37 -14.07 12.68
N LEU A 121 11.30 -12.75 12.57
CA LEU A 121 12.45 -11.85 12.57
C LEU A 121 12.43 -11.04 13.86
N ILE A 122 13.44 -11.17 14.69
CA ILE A 122 13.58 -10.47 15.97
C ILE A 122 14.85 -9.62 15.90
N SER A 123 14.71 -8.31 15.97
CA SER A 123 15.83 -7.38 15.87
C SER A 123 16.77 -7.49 17.07
N GLU A 124 18.08 -7.44 16.80
CA GLU A 124 19.13 -7.28 17.81
C GLU A 124 19.35 -5.81 18.23
N GLY A 125 18.65 -4.85 17.60
CA GLY A 125 18.72 -3.43 17.96
C GLY A 125 19.96 -2.74 17.42
N THR A 126 20.35 -3.03 16.20
CA THR A 126 21.54 -2.44 15.57
C THR A 126 21.18 -1.21 14.72
N TYR A 127 20.57 -1.40 13.56
CA TYR A 127 20.14 -0.32 12.68
C TYR A 127 18.81 -0.64 12.01
N SER A 128 18.05 0.39 11.65
CA SER A 128 16.80 0.19 10.93
C SER A 128 17.04 -0.20 9.47
N THR A 129 16.11 -0.97 8.92
CA THR A 129 16.10 -1.37 7.51
C THR A 129 14.72 -1.16 6.90
N ASN A 130 14.68 -1.04 5.59
CA ASN A 130 13.45 -1.18 4.81
C ASN A 130 13.41 -2.62 4.28
N LEU A 131 12.61 -3.46 4.91
CA LEU A 131 12.39 -4.84 4.48
C LEU A 131 11.25 -4.86 3.46
N ASP A 132 11.56 -5.28 2.23
CA ASP A 132 10.59 -5.39 1.13
C ASP A 132 9.81 -6.71 1.16
N GLY A 133 10.50 -7.77 1.49
CA GLY A 133 9.93 -9.10 1.57
C GLY A 133 11.00 -10.18 1.54
N PHE A 134 10.56 -11.40 1.35
CA PHE A 134 11.47 -12.53 1.27
C PHE A 134 11.00 -13.57 0.25
N PHE A 135 11.95 -14.29 -0.27
CA PHE A 135 11.73 -15.36 -1.22
C PHE A 135 12.16 -16.70 -0.62
N ILE A 136 11.34 -17.73 -0.78
CA ILE A 136 11.66 -19.11 -0.39
C ILE A 136 11.87 -19.91 -1.67
N GLY A 137 13.06 -20.51 -1.81
CA GLY A 137 13.42 -21.28 -2.99
C GLY A 137 14.75 -21.99 -2.84
N SER A 138 15.27 -22.52 -3.95
CA SER A 138 16.61 -23.10 -4.00
C SER A 138 17.69 -22.01 -3.94
N GLU A 139 18.93 -22.40 -3.68
CA GLU A 139 20.06 -21.48 -3.77
C GLU A 139 20.21 -20.88 -5.18
N GLU A 140 19.93 -21.67 -6.19
CA GLU A 140 19.97 -21.24 -7.58
C GLU A 140 18.87 -20.21 -7.88
N ASP A 141 17.65 -20.44 -7.38
CA ASP A 141 16.56 -19.47 -7.51
C ASP A 141 16.95 -18.12 -6.90
N ILE A 142 17.56 -18.12 -5.71
CA ILE A 142 17.98 -16.88 -5.04
C ILE A 142 19.04 -16.13 -5.87
N LYS A 143 20.00 -16.84 -6.48
CA LYS A 143 21.03 -16.22 -7.34
C LYS A 143 20.44 -15.60 -8.60
N GLN A 144 19.32 -16.14 -9.10
CA GLN A 144 18.65 -15.66 -10.31
C GLN A 144 17.70 -14.51 -10.05
N ILE A 145 17.38 -14.19 -8.79
CA ILE A 145 16.50 -13.07 -8.46
C ILE A 145 17.18 -11.77 -8.94
N LYS A 146 16.65 -11.23 -10.01
CA LYS A 146 17.03 -9.90 -10.48
C LYS A 146 16.34 -8.86 -9.59
N ILE A 147 17.11 -8.09 -8.86
CA ILE A 147 16.63 -6.92 -8.15
C ILE A 147 16.37 -5.83 -9.20
N LEU A 148 15.21 -5.87 -9.82
CA LEU A 148 14.80 -4.78 -10.72
C LEU A 148 14.14 -3.71 -9.86
N PRO A 149 14.67 -2.48 -9.87
CA PRO A 149 13.95 -1.38 -9.24
C PRO A 149 12.63 -1.20 -10.00
N ARG A 150 11.53 -1.44 -9.33
CA ARG A 150 10.22 -1.14 -9.88
C ARG A 150 10.01 0.36 -9.74
N LYS A 151 10.18 1.10 -10.81
CA LYS A 151 9.73 2.48 -10.88
C LYS A 151 8.20 2.45 -11.03
N LEU A 152 7.48 2.39 -9.93
CA LEU A 152 6.07 2.70 -9.94
C LEU A 152 5.95 4.22 -9.90
N SER A 153 5.47 4.81 -10.97
CA SER A 153 5.01 6.18 -10.92
C SER A 153 3.62 6.17 -10.28
N PHE A 154 3.51 6.67 -9.05
CA PHE A 154 2.22 6.82 -8.36
C PHE A 154 1.54 8.14 -8.70
N ILE A 155 2.11 8.93 -9.59
CA ILE A 155 1.54 10.19 -10.00
C ILE A 155 0.56 9.92 -11.14
N PRO A 156 -0.75 10.01 -10.91
CA PRO A 156 -1.71 9.82 -11.97
C PRO A 156 -1.70 11.01 -12.92
N GLU A 157 -1.86 10.74 -14.20
CA GLU A 157 -2.23 11.75 -15.17
C GLU A 157 -3.73 11.99 -15.08
N ILE A 158 -4.12 13.25 -14.89
CA ILE A 158 -5.53 13.59 -14.78
C ILE A 158 -6.06 13.87 -16.18
N LYS A 159 -7.02 13.08 -16.59
CA LYS A 159 -7.86 13.30 -17.72
C LYS A 159 -9.21 13.76 -17.17
N SER A 160 -9.42 15.05 -16.98
CA SER A 160 -10.70 15.57 -16.49
C SER A 160 -11.80 15.32 -17.52
N GLY A 161 -12.99 14.97 -17.02
CA GLY A 161 -14.20 14.95 -17.82
C GLY A 161 -14.61 16.36 -18.29
N LYS A 162 -15.66 16.43 -19.09
CA LYS A 162 -16.19 17.69 -19.63
C LYS A 162 -16.85 18.57 -18.57
N THR A 163 -17.16 18.00 -17.43
CA THR A 163 -17.84 18.67 -16.29
C THR A 163 -16.97 18.59 -15.05
N LYS A 164 -17.21 19.47 -14.08
CA LYS A 164 -16.55 19.39 -12.76
C LYS A 164 -17.18 18.34 -11.85
N GLN A 165 -17.91 17.39 -12.40
CA GLN A 165 -18.61 16.34 -11.69
C GLN A 165 -17.94 14.97 -11.87
N ASP A 166 -16.84 14.93 -12.62
CA ASP A 166 -16.11 13.71 -12.91
C ASP A 166 -14.60 13.93 -13.06
N PHE A 167 -13.85 12.87 -12.80
CA PHE A 167 -12.42 12.81 -13.02
C PHE A 167 -12.03 11.46 -13.60
N ILE A 168 -11.11 11.50 -14.55
CA ILE A 168 -10.49 10.31 -15.11
C ILE A 168 -9.00 10.36 -14.79
N LEU A 169 -8.51 9.31 -14.15
CA LEU A 169 -7.12 9.15 -13.77
C LEU A 169 -6.47 8.06 -14.62
N LYS A 170 -5.24 8.29 -15.03
CA LYS A 170 -4.39 7.32 -15.69
C LYS A 170 -3.08 7.23 -14.92
N TYR A 171 -2.80 6.08 -14.36
CA TYR A 171 -1.48 5.80 -13.78
C TYR A 171 -0.56 5.31 -14.90
N PRO A 172 0.67 5.82 -15.02
CA PRO A 172 1.54 5.52 -16.16
C PRO A 172 1.82 4.02 -16.36
N GLU A 173 1.78 3.24 -15.29
CA GLU A 173 2.12 1.82 -15.32
C GLU A 173 0.91 0.89 -15.28
N CYS A 174 -0.30 1.45 -15.34
CA CYS A 174 -1.53 0.67 -15.43
C CYS A 174 -2.11 0.80 -16.83
N ASP A 175 -2.58 -0.29 -17.41
CA ASP A 175 -3.25 -0.23 -18.72
C ASP A 175 -4.62 0.42 -18.63
N ASN A 176 -5.29 0.26 -17.50
CA ASN A 176 -6.61 0.78 -17.26
C ASN A 176 -6.62 2.26 -16.85
N TYR A 177 -7.70 2.92 -17.21
CA TYR A 177 -8.12 4.22 -16.69
C TYR A 177 -9.08 4.01 -15.53
N TYR A 178 -9.11 4.97 -14.62
CA TYR A 178 -9.99 4.98 -13.44
C TYR A 178 -10.88 6.22 -13.51
N GLY A 179 -12.17 6.02 -13.46
CA GLY A 179 -13.17 7.09 -13.47
C GLY A 179 -13.84 7.23 -12.11
N ILE A 180 -14.03 8.47 -11.69
CA ILE A 180 -14.83 8.83 -10.52
C ILE A 180 -15.80 9.90 -10.95
N ALA A 181 -17.08 9.72 -10.65
CA ALA A 181 -18.12 10.69 -10.91
C ALA A 181 -19.11 10.76 -9.75
N TRP A 182 -19.82 11.87 -9.60
CA TRP A 182 -20.86 12.06 -8.60
C TRP A 182 -21.97 12.96 -9.11
N ASN A 183 -23.12 12.90 -8.49
CA ASN A 183 -24.32 13.58 -8.94
C ASN A 183 -24.37 15.08 -8.63
N TYR A 184 -23.33 15.61 -8.01
CA TYR A 184 -23.22 17.03 -7.67
C TYR A 184 -21.93 17.63 -8.23
N GLN A 185 -21.98 18.91 -8.54
CA GLN A 185 -20.77 19.67 -8.87
C GLN A 185 -20.06 20.06 -7.56
N GLU A 186 -18.82 19.58 -7.40
CA GLU A 186 -18.00 19.99 -6.29
C GLU A 186 -17.57 21.45 -6.39
N SER A 187 -17.42 22.08 -5.23
CA SER A 187 -16.95 23.46 -5.14
C SER A 187 -15.43 23.54 -5.07
N GLN A 188 -14.79 22.51 -4.53
CA GLN A 188 -13.35 22.50 -4.25
C GLN A 188 -12.75 21.12 -4.43
N ILE A 189 -11.49 21.09 -4.87
CA ILE A 189 -10.67 19.89 -4.96
C ILE A 189 -9.45 20.10 -4.09
N ARG A 190 -9.09 19.08 -3.33
CA ARG A 190 -7.89 19.06 -2.50
C ARG A 190 -7.01 17.89 -2.85
N GLU A 191 -5.72 18.14 -2.88
CA GLU A 191 -4.69 17.13 -2.87
C GLU A 191 -4.06 17.06 -1.48
N VAL A 192 -3.93 15.87 -0.93
CA VAL A 192 -3.34 15.63 0.39
C VAL A 192 -2.29 14.55 0.27
N LEU A 193 -1.12 14.79 0.85
CA LEU A 193 -0.12 13.76 1.05
C LEU A 193 -0.56 12.83 2.17
N ASP A 194 -0.29 11.54 2.06
CA ASP A 194 -0.74 10.54 3.02
C ASP A 194 -0.29 10.77 4.45
N ASP A 195 0.95 11.22 4.63
CA ASP A 195 1.48 11.56 5.95
C ASP A 195 0.78 12.76 6.58
N ASN A 196 0.02 13.51 5.80
CA ASN A 196 -0.77 14.65 6.22
C ASN A 196 -2.29 14.38 6.30
N LEU A 197 -2.74 13.17 5.98
CA LEU A 197 -4.16 12.84 5.87
C LEU A 197 -4.91 13.06 7.20
N GLU A 198 -4.31 12.67 8.33
CA GLU A 198 -4.91 12.95 9.64
C GLU A 198 -5.03 14.46 9.90
N SER A 199 -3.98 15.21 9.58
CA SER A 199 -4.00 16.66 9.70
C SER A 199 -5.09 17.27 8.81
N PHE A 200 -5.31 16.71 7.64
CA PHE A 200 -6.40 17.13 6.77
C PHE A 200 -7.77 16.91 7.42
N PHE A 201 -8.05 15.74 7.96
CA PHE A 201 -9.34 15.45 8.60
C PHE A 201 -9.57 16.23 9.90
N ARG A 202 -8.50 16.57 10.63
CA ARG A 202 -8.61 17.34 11.88
C ARG A 202 -8.80 18.85 11.67
N LYS A 203 -8.47 19.36 10.51
CA LYS A 203 -8.61 20.80 10.22
C LYS A 203 -10.06 21.16 9.94
N LYS A 204 -10.53 22.22 10.58
CA LYS A 204 -11.86 22.79 10.33
C LYS A 204 -11.96 23.55 9.01
N THR A 205 -10.83 24.08 8.53
CA THR A 205 -10.73 24.86 7.29
C THR A 205 -9.57 24.36 6.45
N HIS A 206 -9.74 24.39 5.15
CA HIS A 206 -8.73 23.97 4.17
C HIS A 206 -8.43 25.14 3.26
N ASP A 207 -7.23 25.73 3.43
CA ASP A 207 -6.87 27.00 2.81
C ASP A 207 -6.31 26.83 1.39
N HIS A 208 -5.91 25.62 1.04
CA HIS A 208 -5.28 25.38 -0.25
C HIS A 208 -6.17 24.52 -1.14
N VAL A 209 -6.61 25.09 -2.24
CA VAL A 209 -7.38 24.43 -3.29
C VAL A 209 -6.53 24.40 -4.53
N SER A 210 -6.33 23.22 -5.08
CA SER A 210 -5.68 23.06 -6.38
C SER A 210 -6.72 22.70 -7.43
N SER A 211 -6.67 23.38 -8.57
CA SER A 211 -7.41 22.95 -9.75
C SER A 211 -6.76 21.77 -10.49
N ARG A 212 -5.62 21.34 -9.99
CA ARG A 212 -4.85 20.21 -10.50
C ARG A 212 -4.47 19.29 -9.36
N LEU A 213 -4.67 18.00 -9.57
CA LEU A 213 -4.16 16.94 -8.75
C LEU A 213 -2.73 16.64 -9.22
N ILE A 214 -1.75 17.43 -8.79
CA ILE A 214 -0.36 17.27 -9.22
C ILE A 214 0.45 16.77 -8.05
N GLY A 215 0.84 15.51 -8.10
CA GLY A 215 1.94 15.01 -7.30
C GLY A 215 3.26 15.21 -8.03
N ASN A 216 4.26 15.75 -7.38
CA ASN A 216 5.62 15.82 -7.89
C ASN A 216 6.62 14.96 -7.10
N ARG A 217 6.11 14.10 -6.23
CA ARG A 217 6.89 13.21 -5.35
C ARG A 217 6.32 11.80 -5.39
N GLU A 218 7.14 10.81 -5.12
CA GLU A 218 6.76 9.41 -4.95
C GLU A 218 6.09 9.19 -3.59
N TRP A 219 4.86 9.68 -3.42
CA TRP A 219 4.09 9.56 -2.20
C TRP A 219 2.67 9.12 -2.53
N HIS A 220 1.93 8.74 -1.52
CA HIS A 220 0.49 8.58 -1.65
C HIS A 220 -0.19 9.93 -1.80
N TYR A 221 -1.10 10.00 -2.72
CA TYR A 221 -1.96 11.16 -2.89
C TYR A 221 -3.39 10.77 -2.61
N SER A 222 -4.00 11.47 -1.67
CA SER A 222 -5.44 11.40 -1.43
C SER A 222 -6.07 12.64 -2.02
N ASN A 223 -7.12 12.44 -2.79
CA ASN A 223 -7.86 13.52 -3.41
C ASN A 223 -9.18 13.70 -2.69
N ALA A 224 -9.42 14.89 -2.18
CA ALA A 224 -10.65 15.24 -1.52
C ALA A 224 -11.45 16.20 -2.38
N PHE A 225 -12.69 15.82 -2.67
CA PHE A 225 -13.65 16.65 -3.36
C PHE A 225 -14.60 17.25 -2.32
N LEU A 226 -14.63 18.57 -2.26
CA LEU A 226 -15.33 19.30 -1.22
C LEU A 226 -16.56 19.98 -1.80
N ARG A 227 -17.68 19.78 -1.15
CA ARG A 227 -18.93 20.48 -1.44
C ARG A 227 -19.61 20.90 -0.15
N PRO A 228 -19.93 22.18 0.03
CA PRO A 228 -20.82 22.59 1.09
C PRO A 228 -22.24 22.05 0.84
N ILE A 229 -22.78 21.42 1.86
CA ILE A 229 -24.16 20.93 1.86
C ILE A 229 -24.92 21.75 2.89
N VAL A 230 -26.02 22.34 2.48
CA VAL A 230 -26.97 23.01 3.39
C VAL A 230 -28.19 22.13 3.52
N LEU A 231 -28.37 21.55 4.70
CA LEU A 231 -29.57 20.78 5.05
C LEU A 231 -30.49 21.67 5.84
N THR A 232 -31.70 21.86 5.36
CA THR A 232 -32.79 22.47 6.14
C THR A 232 -33.36 21.44 7.11
N PRO A 233 -33.98 21.85 8.23
CA PRO A 233 -34.65 20.91 9.14
C PRO A 233 -35.62 20.01 8.38
N HIS A 234 -35.56 18.69 8.68
CA HIS A 234 -36.40 17.65 8.05
C HIS A 234 -36.18 17.45 6.54
N SER A 235 -35.03 17.88 5.99
CA SER A 235 -34.65 17.59 4.60
C SER A 235 -33.58 16.50 4.52
N GLU A 236 -33.64 15.73 3.45
CA GLU A 236 -32.63 14.73 3.10
C GLU A 236 -31.98 15.06 1.76
N GLN A 237 -30.70 14.78 1.64
CA GLN A 237 -29.97 14.92 0.38
C GLN A 237 -29.16 13.65 0.13
N THR A 238 -29.41 12.99 -0.98
CA THR A 238 -28.68 11.79 -1.36
C THR A 238 -27.56 12.12 -2.33
N ILE A 239 -26.34 11.66 -2.01
CA ILE A 239 -25.16 11.80 -2.84
C ILE A 239 -24.83 10.43 -3.42
N TYR A 240 -24.75 10.35 -4.74
CA TYR A 240 -24.33 9.16 -5.46
C TYR A 240 -22.95 9.38 -6.04
N ALA A 241 -22.10 8.36 -5.96
CA ALA A 241 -20.80 8.34 -6.59
C ALA A 241 -20.65 7.07 -7.44
N LEU A 242 -20.00 7.22 -8.58
CA LEU A 242 -19.56 6.13 -9.44
C LEU A 242 -18.04 6.01 -9.32
N VAL A 243 -17.55 4.79 -9.14
CA VAL A 243 -16.15 4.44 -9.34
C VAL A 243 -16.09 3.36 -10.40
N CYS A 244 -15.34 3.58 -11.47
CA CYS A 244 -15.25 2.63 -12.57
C CYS A 244 -13.82 2.53 -13.10
N THR A 245 -13.54 1.44 -13.82
CA THR A 245 -12.25 1.20 -14.46
C THR A 245 -12.45 0.54 -15.82
N GLY A 246 -11.50 0.71 -16.70
CA GLY A 246 -11.51 0.12 -18.03
C GLY A 246 -10.70 0.92 -19.06
N THR A 247 -10.97 0.70 -20.33
CA THR A 247 -10.41 1.54 -21.38
C THR A 247 -10.95 2.97 -21.29
N PRO A 248 -10.29 3.97 -21.89
CA PRO A 248 -10.79 5.35 -21.89
C PRO A 248 -12.22 5.48 -22.38
N GLN A 249 -12.59 4.71 -23.40
CA GLN A 249 -13.93 4.69 -23.94
C GLN A 249 -14.94 4.14 -22.96
N GLN A 250 -14.66 2.98 -22.35
CA GLN A 250 -15.52 2.34 -21.37
C GLN A 250 -15.75 3.23 -20.13
N VAL A 251 -14.69 3.87 -19.62
CA VAL A 251 -14.81 4.79 -18.49
C VAL A 251 -15.68 5.99 -18.85
N ASN A 252 -15.47 6.59 -20.01
CA ASN A 252 -16.30 7.70 -20.46
C ASN A 252 -17.77 7.31 -20.65
N GLU A 253 -18.05 6.15 -21.24
CA GLU A 253 -19.42 5.65 -21.41
C GLU A 253 -20.13 5.42 -20.08
N GLN A 254 -19.43 4.85 -19.10
CA GLN A 254 -19.97 4.64 -17.75
C GLN A 254 -20.27 5.96 -17.03
N ILE A 255 -19.37 6.94 -17.12
CA ILE A 255 -19.58 8.27 -16.56
C ILE A 255 -20.78 8.98 -17.24
N GLN A 256 -20.86 8.93 -18.56
CA GLN A 256 -21.98 9.51 -19.30
C GLN A 256 -23.32 8.85 -18.92
N LYS A 257 -23.34 7.52 -18.81
CA LYS A 257 -24.51 6.78 -18.36
C LYS A 257 -24.94 7.18 -16.95
N PHE A 258 -23.96 7.33 -16.04
CA PHE A 258 -24.21 7.77 -14.66
C PHE A 258 -24.85 9.16 -14.62
N HIS A 259 -24.39 10.11 -15.42
CA HIS A 259 -24.96 11.47 -15.48
C HIS A 259 -26.30 11.56 -16.21
N SER A 260 -26.58 10.63 -17.12
CA SER A 260 -27.84 10.66 -17.90
C SER A 260 -29.00 9.93 -17.23
N THR A 261 -28.76 9.09 -16.22
CA THR A 261 -29.79 8.26 -15.58
C THR A 261 -29.70 8.28 -14.05
N PRO A 262 -29.84 9.44 -13.41
CA PRO A 262 -29.73 9.52 -11.95
C PRO A 262 -30.80 8.73 -11.19
N GLU A 263 -31.99 8.53 -11.76
CA GLU A 263 -33.10 7.82 -11.12
C GLU A 263 -32.98 6.29 -11.17
N THR A 264 -32.28 5.75 -12.16
CA THR A 264 -32.10 4.29 -12.29
C THR A 264 -31.18 3.71 -11.25
N LEU A 265 -30.27 4.51 -10.69
CA LEU A 265 -29.37 4.12 -9.59
C LEU A 265 -30.11 3.89 -8.28
N THR A 266 -31.11 4.70 -7.97
CA THR A 266 -31.97 4.53 -6.77
C THR A 266 -32.71 3.20 -6.83
N SER A 267 -33.20 2.81 -8.00
CA SER A 267 -33.91 1.54 -8.20
C SER A 267 -33.00 0.31 -8.17
N LEU A 268 -31.72 0.44 -8.53
CA LEU A 268 -30.75 -0.65 -8.43
C LEU A 268 -30.31 -0.89 -6.98
N ILE A 269 -30.06 0.17 -6.23
CA ILE A 269 -29.69 0.08 -4.80
C ILE A 269 -30.86 -0.48 -3.98
N GLN A 270 -32.08 -0.11 -4.29
CA GLN A 270 -33.28 -0.66 -3.62
C GLN A 270 -33.56 -2.12 -3.96
N LYS A 271 -33.16 -2.61 -5.15
CA LYS A 271 -33.26 -4.02 -5.51
C LYS A 271 -32.27 -4.90 -4.73
N ASP A 272 -31.05 -4.44 -4.51
CA ASP A 272 -30.04 -5.20 -3.76
C ASP A 272 -30.35 -5.24 -2.26
N SER A 273 -30.96 -4.20 -1.69
CA SER A 273 -31.38 -4.18 -0.28
C SER A 273 -32.61 -5.04 0.03
N ASN A 274 -33.37 -5.44 -0.98
CA ASN A 274 -34.52 -6.34 -0.84
C ASN A 274 -34.18 -7.83 -1.09
N ASN A 275 -32.94 -8.13 -1.46
CA ASN A 275 -32.44 -9.49 -1.71
C ASN A 275 -31.38 -9.97 -0.69
N SER A 276 -31.22 -9.24 0.42
CA SER A 276 -30.32 -9.61 1.54
C SER A 276 -31.09 -10.00 2.80
#